data_1437780905a278a64294b5da11a88f4e
#
_entry.id   1437780905a278a64294b5da11a88f4e
#
_cell.length_a   1.000
_cell.length_b   1.000
_cell.length_c   1.000
_cell.angle_alpha   90.00
_cell.angle_beta   90.00
_cell.angle_gamma   90.00
#
_symmetry.space_group_name_H-M   'P 1'
#
loop_
_entity.id
_entity.type
_entity.pdbx_description
1 polymer ?
#
loop_
_entity_poly.entity_id
_entity_poly.type
_entity_poly.pdbx_seq_one_letter_code
_entity_poly.pdbx_strand_id
1 'polypeptide(L)'
;MADEAKEAMKNDEEIVVEDGAVDDEAVTEQIEAETDVLQEDEAPVESSEASQIADLEAKVAELEDKLLRSQAEIQNIQQRHAREVQNVRKYDGQKLAGAILPAVDNLERALQVEADDTVTKQIKTGVEMTLKTLVQALADNGISATGEVGEAFDPTKHQAIQSVESEDVASDEIAAVLQKGYMIQDRVLRPAMVAVAK
;
A
#
# COMPACT_ATOMS: atom_id res chain seq x y z
N MET A 1 12.19 14.49 -28.10
CA MET A 1 12.70 14.51 -26.73
C MET A 1 13.41 13.20 -26.43
N ALA A 2 14.52 12.96 -27.11
CA ALA A 2 15.39 11.81 -26.95
C ALA A 2 16.83 12.14 -27.41
N ASP A 3 17.32 13.36 -27.04
CA ASP A 3 18.62 13.87 -27.54
C ASP A 3 19.41 14.68 -26.48
N GLU A 4 19.07 14.58 -25.19
CA GLU A 4 19.76 15.31 -24.12
C GLU A 4 20.45 14.42 -23.06
N ALA A 5 20.65 13.13 -23.33
CA ALA A 5 21.27 12.20 -22.38
C ALA A 5 22.61 11.62 -22.89
N LYS A 6 23.35 12.33 -23.74
CA LYS A 6 24.61 11.79 -24.34
C LYS A 6 25.86 12.69 -24.21
N GLU A 7 25.84 13.69 -23.33
CA GLU A 7 26.93 14.66 -23.22
C GLU A 7 27.55 14.80 -21.82
N ALA A 8 27.59 13.73 -21.04
CA ALA A 8 28.23 13.73 -19.73
C ALA A 8 29.09 12.49 -19.46
N MET A 9 29.93 12.07 -20.42
CA MET A 9 31.00 11.09 -20.20
C MET A 9 32.13 11.29 -21.22
N LYS A 10 32.95 12.33 -21.03
CA LYS A 10 34.29 12.44 -21.64
C LYS A 10 35.07 13.49 -20.87
N ASN A 11 35.79 13.08 -19.85
CA ASN A 11 36.98 13.75 -19.36
C ASN A 11 37.90 12.69 -18.77
N ASP A 12 38.59 11.95 -19.65
CA ASP A 12 39.79 11.22 -19.33
C ASP A 12 40.95 12.23 -19.49
N GLU A 13 41.48 12.74 -18.41
CA GLU A 13 42.75 13.46 -18.39
C GLU A 13 43.89 12.47 -18.39
N GLU A 14 44.57 12.41 -19.53
CA GLU A 14 45.80 11.70 -19.81
C GLU A 14 46.95 12.34 -19.03
N ILE A 15 47.47 11.63 -18.01
CA ILE A 15 48.67 12.05 -17.28
C ILE A 15 49.89 11.65 -18.11
N VAL A 16 50.52 12.64 -18.73
CA VAL A 16 51.82 12.52 -19.43
C VAL A 16 52.93 12.45 -18.38
N VAL A 17 53.63 11.34 -18.32
CA VAL A 17 54.83 11.15 -17.50
C VAL A 17 56.03 11.63 -18.34
N GLU A 18 56.63 12.79 -18.01
CA GLU A 18 57.88 13.27 -18.58
C GLU A 18 59.06 12.54 -17.91
N ASP A 19 59.83 11.86 -18.75
CA ASP A 19 61.05 11.15 -18.44
C ASP A 19 62.23 12.18 -18.34
N GLY A 20 62.60 12.52 -17.08
CA GLY A 20 63.72 13.40 -16.78
C GLY A 20 64.90 12.61 -16.22
N ALA A 21 65.85 12.30 -17.07
CA ALA A 21 67.14 11.75 -16.70
C ALA A 21 67.90 12.72 -15.79
N VAL A 22 68.30 12.27 -14.60
CA VAL A 22 69.22 12.99 -13.70
C VAL A 22 70.50 12.16 -13.51
N ASP A 23 71.62 12.85 -13.83
CA ASP A 23 72.97 12.36 -13.76
C ASP A 23 73.41 11.77 -12.38
N ASP A 24 74.05 10.64 -12.44
CA ASP A 24 74.46 9.76 -11.35
C ASP A 24 75.93 9.99 -10.95
N GLU A 25 76.41 11.21 -10.75
CA GLU A 25 77.85 11.46 -10.41
C GLU A 25 78.12 12.49 -9.27
N ALA A 26 77.15 12.93 -8.46
CA ALA A 26 77.41 13.95 -7.44
C ALA A 26 76.95 13.62 -5.97
N VAL A 27 76.72 12.34 -5.63
CA VAL A 27 76.21 11.99 -4.28
C VAL A 27 77.09 11.00 -3.52
N THR A 28 78.35 10.77 -3.90
CA THR A 28 79.22 9.82 -3.19
C THR A 28 80.22 10.43 -2.22
N GLU A 29 80.17 11.71 -1.87
CA GLU A 29 81.22 12.32 -0.99
C GLU A 29 80.67 13.01 0.28
N GLN A 30 79.46 12.70 0.75
CA GLN A 30 78.90 13.23 2.04
C GLN A 30 78.24 12.19 2.94
N ILE A 31 78.63 10.92 2.89
CA ILE A 31 78.04 9.83 3.74
C ILE A 31 79.04 9.30 4.76
N GLU A 32 80.08 9.99 5.17
CA GLU A 32 80.98 9.52 6.26
C GLU A 32 81.08 10.38 7.49
N ALA A 33 80.15 11.27 7.80
CA ALA A 33 80.26 12.15 8.97
C ALA A 33 78.99 12.29 9.84
N GLU A 34 77.97 11.48 9.71
CA GLU A 34 76.80 11.51 10.63
C GLU A 34 76.19 10.13 10.90
N THR A 35 77.03 9.16 11.38
CA THR A 35 76.56 7.87 11.87
C THR A 35 76.63 7.75 13.40
N ASP A 36 76.21 8.77 14.14
CA ASP A 36 76.14 8.61 15.61
C ASP A 36 75.01 9.39 16.33
N VAL A 37 73.88 9.65 15.73
CA VAL A 37 72.67 10.11 16.49
C VAL A 37 71.41 9.70 15.74
N LEU A 38 71.04 8.43 15.58
CA LEU A 38 69.66 7.99 15.28
C LEU A 38 69.40 6.59 15.84
N GLN A 39 69.52 6.46 17.15
CA GLN A 39 68.86 5.39 17.89
C GLN A 39 67.94 6.06 18.91
N GLU A 40 66.69 6.27 18.56
CA GLU A 40 65.51 6.48 19.42
C GLU A 40 64.40 7.08 18.60
N ASP A 41 63.50 6.30 18.08
CA ASP A 41 62.05 6.55 18.07
C ASP A 41 61.30 5.72 17.00
N GLU A 42 61.43 4.40 16.95
CA GLU A 42 60.59 3.55 16.10
C GLU A 42 59.38 2.94 16.84
N ALA A 43 59.09 3.34 18.08
CA ALA A 43 58.04 2.75 18.89
C ALA A 43 56.66 3.44 18.96
N PRO A 44 56.42 4.70 18.51
CA PRO A 44 55.08 5.33 18.57
C PRO A 44 54.23 5.20 17.28
N VAL A 45 54.81 4.89 16.11
CA VAL A 45 54.07 4.95 14.84
C VAL A 45 53.19 3.72 14.64
N GLU A 46 53.70 2.52 14.91
CA GLU A 46 52.93 1.29 14.77
C GLU A 46 51.75 1.16 15.73
N SER A 47 51.87 1.74 16.94
CA SER A 47 50.76 1.79 17.91
C SER A 47 49.62 2.73 17.47
N SER A 48 49.97 3.83 16.77
CA SER A 48 49.02 4.79 16.23
C SER A 48 48.24 4.23 15.05
N GLU A 49 48.90 3.51 14.13
CA GLU A 49 48.27 2.88 12.97
C GLU A 49 47.38 1.71 13.38
N ALA A 50 47.80 0.86 14.32
CA ALA A 50 47.00 -0.22 14.86
C ALA A 50 45.72 0.31 15.55
N SER A 51 45.82 1.42 16.26
CA SER A 51 44.67 2.08 16.88
C SER A 51 43.69 2.62 15.83
N GLN A 52 44.20 3.25 14.76
CA GLN A 52 43.36 3.76 13.65
C GLN A 52 42.68 2.62 12.88
N ILE A 53 43.35 1.52 12.67
CA ILE A 53 42.76 0.32 12.05
C ILE A 53 41.61 -0.23 12.90
N ALA A 54 41.83 -0.37 14.21
CA ALA A 54 40.78 -0.85 15.13
C ALA A 54 39.56 0.09 15.15
N ASP A 55 39.77 1.41 15.14
CA ASP A 55 38.72 2.41 15.08
C ASP A 55 37.93 2.35 13.75
N LEU A 56 38.62 2.12 12.66
CA LEU A 56 38.01 1.97 11.34
C LEU A 56 37.22 0.67 11.25
N GLU A 57 37.74 -0.44 11.74
CA GLU A 57 37.02 -1.72 11.81
C GLU A 57 35.77 -1.62 12.66
N ALA A 58 35.83 -0.93 13.81
CA ALA A 58 34.66 -0.68 14.65
C ALA A 58 33.60 0.15 13.91
N LYS A 59 34.01 1.19 13.15
CA LYS A 59 33.10 1.99 12.34
C LYS A 59 32.48 1.20 11.19
N VAL A 60 33.28 0.34 10.54
CA VAL A 60 32.75 -0.55 9.48
C VAL A 60 31.69 -1.47 10.05
N ALA A 61 31.95 -2.14 11.18
CA ALA A 61 30.99 -3.01 11.83
C ALA A 61 29.70 -2.27 12.24
N GLU A 62 29.82 -1.04 12.75
CA GLU A 62 28.65 -0.20 13.09
C GLU A 62 27.85 0.18 11.85
N LEU A 63 28.52 0.53 10.75
CA LEU A 63 27.86 0.89 9.50
C LEU A 63 27.19 -0.32 8.85
N GLU A 64 27.81 -1.52 8.92
CA GLU A 64 27.22 -2.76 8.44
C GLU A 64 25.95 -3.12 9.24
N ASP A 65 25.96 -2.99 10.57
CA ASP A 65 24.76 -3.21 11.41
C ASP A 65 23.64 -2.21 11.04
N LYS A 66 23.99 -0.92 10.88
CA LYS A 66 23.04 0.09 10.43
C LYS A 66 22.46 -0.22 9.05
N LEU A 67 23.29 -0.68 8.12
CA LEU A 67 22.89 -1.06 6.77
C LEU A 67 21.93 -2.26 6.80
N LEU A 68 22.25 -3.30 7.56
CA LEU A 68 21.39 -4.47 7.74
C LEU A 68 20.03 -4.08 8.33
N ARG A 69 20.05 -3.25 9.37
CA ARG A 69 18.82 -2.74 10.00
C ARG A 69 17.98 -1.92 9.02
N SER A 70 18.60 -1.02 8.27
CA SER A 70 17.93 -0.21 7.25
C SER A 70 17.34 -1.09 6.14
N GLN A 71 18.05 -2.13 5.69
CA GLN A 71 17.51 -3.09 4.71
C GLN A 71 16.29 -3.83 5.25
N ALA A 72 16.33 -4.27 6.51
CA ALA A 72 15.18 -4.91 7.15
C ALA A 72 13.97 -3.98 7.26
N GLU A 73 14.20 -2.72 7.62
CA GLU A 73 13.15 -1.69 7.68
C GLU A 73 12.55 -1.42 6.30
N ILE A 74 13.37 -1.31 5.25
CA ILE A 74 12.90 -1.15 3.87
C ILE A 74 12.00 -2.32 3.45
N GLN A 75 12.41 -3.56 3.73
CA GLN A 75 11.58 -4.73 3.42
C GLN A 75 10.25 -4.71 4.16
N ASN A 76 10.25 -4.36 5.44
CA ASN A 76 9.03 -4.24 6.24
C ASN A 76 8.10 -3.15 5.69
N ILE A 77 8.67 -1.98 5.33
CA ILE A 77 7.91 -0.88 4.71
C ILE A 77 7.30 -1.32 3.37
N GLN A 78 8.08 -1.99 2.52
CA GLN A 78 7.59 -2.48 1.22
C GLN A 78 6.43 -3.47 1.39
N GLN A 79 6.54 -4.42 2.32
CA GLN A 79 5.48 -5.39 2.61
C GLN A 79 4.22 -4.70 3.15
N ARG A 80 4.37 -3.75 4.08
CA ARG A 80 3.25 -2.97 4.61
C ARG A 80 2.59 -2.15 3.51
N HIS A 81 3.36 -1.43 2.72
CA HIS A 81 2.86 -0.63 1.61
C HIS A 81 2.12 -1.47 0.56
N ALA A 82 2.63 -2.66 0.22
CA ALA A 82 1.94 -3.56 -0.70
C ALA A 82 0.56 -3.98 -0.16
N ARG A 83 0.45 -4.28 1.13
CA ARG A 83 -0.84 -4.59 1.78
C ARG A 83 -1.77 -3.37 1.80
N GLU A 84 -1.26 -2.19 2.10
CA GLU A 84 -2.02 -0.95 2.12
C GLU A 84 -2.58 -0.62 0.72
N VAL A 85 -1.76 -0.75 -0.33
CA VAL A 85 -2.19 -0.55 -1.72
C VAL A 85 -3.29 -1.55 -2.11
N GLN A 86 -3.14 -2.82 -1.73
CA GLN A 86 -4.19 -3.82 -1.97
C GLN A 86 -5.49 -3.47 -1.24
N ASN A 87 -5.41 -3.03 0.02
CA ASN A 87 -6.58 -2.61 0.79
C ASN A 87 -7.24 -1.37 0.17
N VAL A 88 -6.46 -0.37 -0.23
CA VAL A 88 -7.00 0.81 -0.92
C VAL A 88 -7.74 0.39 -2.19
N ARG A 89 -7.13 -0.42 -3.05
CA ARG A 89 -7.78 -0.91 -4.28
C ARG A 89 -9.06 -1.70 -4.00
N LYS A 90 -9.07 -2.49 -2.92
CA LYS A 90 -10.21 -3.34 -2.53
C LYS A 90 -11.40 -2.52 -2.06
N TYR A 91 -11.17 -1.38 -1.38
CA TYR A 91 -12.21 -0.60 -0.72
C TYR A 91 -12.34 0.84 -1.23
N ASP A 92 -11.66 1.20 -2.32
CA ASP A 92 -11.67 2.57 -2.85
C ASP A 92 -13.08 3.08 -3.16
N GLY A 93 -13.94 2.20 -3.70
CA GLY A 93 -15.35 2.50 -3.98
C GLY A 93 -16.26 2.69 -2.77
N GLN A 94 -15.82 2.40 -1.53
CA GLN A 94 -16.69 2.37 -0.35
C GLN A 94 -17.45 3.67 -0.13
N LYS A 95 -16.78 4.81 -0.22
CA LYS A 95 -17.39 6.12 0.03
C LYS A 95 -18.42 6.48 -1.04
N LEU A 96 -18.08 6.23 -2.31
CA LEU A 96 -18.98 6.50 -3.44
C LEU A 96 -20.20 5.57 -3.38
N ALA A 97 -19.97 4.27 -3.15
CA ALA A 97 -21.04 3.31 -3.00
C ALA A 97 -22.03 3.72 -1.90
N GLY A 98 -21.54 4.04 -0.70
CA GLY A 98 -22.39 4.49 0.40
C GLY A 98 -23.22 5.74 0.06
N ALA A 99 -22.68 6.65 -0.75
CA ALA A 99 -23.40 7.84 -1.21
C ALA A 99 -24.47 7.55 -2.29
N ILE A 100 -24.31 6.44 -3.05
CA ILE A 100 -25.26 6.03 -4.08
C ILE A 100 -26.42 5.21 -3.52
N LEU A 101 -26.23 4.46 -2.43
CA LEU A 101 -27.28 3.59 -1.86
C LEU A 101 -28.64 4.28 -1.63
N PRO A 102 -28.72 5.54 -1.16
CA PRO A 102 -30.01 6.23 -1.04
C PRO A 102 -30.74 6.41 -2.38
N ALA A 103 -29.99 6.54 -3.48
CA ALA A 103 -30.60 6.62 -4.81
C ALA A 103 -31.21 5.26 -5.22
N VAL A 104 -30.52 4.16 -4.91
CA VAL A 104 -31.04 2.79 -5.10
C VAL A 104 -32.34 2.60 -4.33
N ASP A 105 -32.36 2.98 -3.04
CA ASP A 105 -33.55 2.88 -2.20
C ASP A 105 -34.74 3.70 -2.74
N ASN A 106 -34.45 4.89 -3.27
CA ASN A 106 -35.49 5.73 -3.90
C ASN A 106 -36.05 5.09 -5.17
N LEU A 107 -35.20 4.48 -6.01
CA LEU A 107 -35.65 3.74 -7.19
C LEU A 107 -36.48 2.52 -6.80
N GLU A 108 -36.08 1.74 -5.79
CA GLU A 108 -36.85 0.62 -5.27
C GLU A 108 -38.21 1.07 -4.75
N ARG A 109 -38.27 2.18 -4.03
CA ARG A 109 -39.51 2.76 -3.51
C ARG A 109 -40.42 3.24 -4.64
N ALA A 110 -39.84 3.84 -5.70
CA ALA A 110 -40.62 4.25 -6.87
C ALA A 110 -41.28 3.07 -7.58
N LEU A 111 -40.64 1.90 -7.59
CA LEU A 111 -41.19 0.68 -8.17
C LEU A 111 -42.33 0.06 -7.36
N GLN A 112 -42.48 0.41 -6.06
CA GLN A 112 -43.60 -0.05 -5.23
C GLN A 112 -44.90 0.67 -5.52
N VAL A 113 -44.84 1.84 -6.18
CA VAL A 113 -46.05 2.60 -6.52
C VAL A 113 -46.86 1.84 -7.57
N GLU A 114 -48.16 1.70 -7.35
CA GLU A 114 -49.07 1.10 -8.31
C GLU A 114 -49.16 1.95 -9.59
N ALA A 115 -49.18 1.29 -10.72
CA ALA A 115 -49.22 1.93 -12.03
C ALA A 115 -50.51 1.48 -12.75
N ASP A 116 -51.49 2.38 -12.85
CA ASP A 116 -52.80 2.06 -13.47
C ASP A 116 -52.84 2.38 -14.96
N ASP A 117 -52.17 3.44 -15.37
CA ASP A 117 -52.18 3.93 -16.76
C ASP A 117 -50.95 3.46 -17.57
N THR A 118 -51.08 3.49 -18.90
CA THR A 118 -50.06 3.01 -19.83
C THR A 118 -48.72 3.81 -19.71
N VAL A 119 -48.82 5.11 -19.46
CA VAL A 119 -47.65 6.00 -19.37
C VAL A 119 -46.85 5.68 -18.11
N THR A 120 -47.53 5.54 -16.96
CA THR A 120 -46.89 5.18 -15.68
C THR A 120 -46.25 3.80 -15.76
N LYS A 121 -46.85 2.83 -16.46
CA LYS A 121 -46.23 1.52 -16.73
C LYS A 121 -44.94 1.62 -17.53
N GLN A 122 -44.91 2.47 -18.57
CA GLN A 122 -43.69 2.70 -19.36
C GLN A 122 -42.58 3.34 -18.54
N ILE A 123 -42.92 4.34 -17.70
CA ILE A 123 -41.95 4.99 -16.78
C ILE A 123 -41.42 3.96 -15.79
N LYS A 124 -42.32 3.14 -15.20
CA LYS A 124 -41.94 2.08 -14.25
C LYS A 124 -40.94 1.11 -14.87
N THR A 125 -41.17 0.68 -16.11
CA THR A 125 -40.23 -0.18 -16.84
C THR A 125 -38.89 0.50 -17.04
N GLY A 126 -38.85 1.79 -17.37
CA GLY A 126 -37.61 2.56 -17.47
C GLY A 126 -36.82 2.65 -16.15
N VAL A 127 -37.54 2.87 -15.04
CA VAL A 127 -36.94 2.90 -13.69
C VAL A 127 -36.37 1.51 -13.32
N GLU A 128 -37.11 0.44 -13.62
CA GLU A 128 -36.67 -0.94 -13.37
C GLU A 128 -35.39 -1.27 -14.13
N MET A 129 -35.32 -0.92 -15.41
CA MET A 129 -34.11 -1.10 -16.22
C MET A 129 -32.92 -0.30 -15.66
N THR A 130 -33.14 0.93 -15.20
CA THR A 130 -32.11 1.77 -14.59
C THR A 130 -31.62 1.16 -13.29
N LEU A 131 -32.53 0.73 -12.42
CA LEU A 131 -32.20 0.04 -11.17
C LEU A 131 -31.37 -1.22 -11.43
N LYS A 132 -31.82 -2.07 -12.37
CA LYS A 132 -31.10 -3.29 -12.74
C LYS A 132 -29.68 -3.00 -13.20
N THR A 133 -29.50 -2.00 -14.06
CA THR A 133 -28.17 -1.58 -14.54
C THR A 133 -27.29 -1.07 -13.40
N LEU A 134 -27.86 -0.28 -12.50
CA LEU A 134 -27.14 0.24 -11.35
C LEU A 134 -26.70 -0.86 -10.37
N VAL A 135 -27.60 -1.80 -10.05
CA VAL A 135 -27.30 -2.96 -9.19
C VAL A 135 -26.23 -3.84 -9.84
N GLN A 136 -26.31 -4.05 -11.17
CA GLN A 136 -25.27 -4.79 -11.89
C GLN A 136 -23.91 -4.07 -11.81
N ALA A 137 -23.89 -2.76 -12.03
CA ALA A 137 -22.66 -1.98 -11.92
C ALA A 137 -22.06 -2.03 -10.50
N LEU A 138 -22.89 -2.04 -9.46
CA LEU A 138 -22.44 -2.24 -8.08
C LEU A 138 -21.83 -3.64 -7.89
N ALA A 139 -22.49 -4.69 -8.42
CA ALA A 139 -22.00 -6.06 -8.34
C ALA A 139 -20.66 -6.25 -9.05
N ASP A 140 -20.48 -5.65 -10.23
CA ASP A 140 -19.23 -5.68 -11.00
C ASP A 140 -18.06 -5.01 -10.25
N ASN A 141 -18.37 -4.08 -9.33
CA ASN A 141 -17.41 -3.45 -8.43
C ASN A 141 -17.27 -4.14 -7.06
N GLY A 142 -17.79 -5.37 -6.93
CA GLY A 142 -17.67 -6.19 -5.72
C GLY A 142 -18.58 -5.75 -4.58
N ILE A 143 -19.67 -5.03 -4.89
CA ILE A 143 -20.69 -4.63 -3.94
C ILE A 143 -21.90 -5.54 -4.13
N SER A 144 -22.27 -6.28 -3.06
CA SER A 144 -23.37 -7.21 -3.05
C SER A 144 -24.46 -6.78 -2.08
N ALA A 145 -25.72 -7.05 -2.42
CA ALA A 145 -26.83 -6.88 -1.53
C ALA A 145 -26.83 -7.98 -0.44
N THR A 146 -27.37 -7.67 0.74
CA THR A 146 -27.56 -8.59 1.87
C THR A 146 -28.94 -8.41 2.46
N GLY A 147 -29.41 -9.44 3.18
CA GLY A 147 -30.69 -9.46 3.81
C GLY A 147 -31.77 -9.89 2.82
N GLU A 148 -31.87 -11.19 2.57
CA GLU A 148 -32.96 -11.79 1.81
C GLU A 148 -33.94 -12.45 2.78
N VAL A 149 -35.23 -12.54 2.38
CA VAL A 149 -36.25 -13.23 3.16
C VAL A 149 -35.92 -14.72 3.25
N GLY A 150 -35.96 -15.29 4.47
CA GLY A 150 -35.53 -16.66 4.74
C GLY A 150 -34.04 -16.83 5.01
N GLU A 151 -33.25 -15.75 4.98
CA GLU A 151 -31.85 -15.78 5.43
C GLU A 151 -31.78 -15.75 6.95
N ALA A 152 -30.86 -16.52 7.55
CA ALA A 152 -30.64 -16.49 9.00
C ALA A 152 -30.17 -15.09 9.44
N PHE A 153 -30.70 -14.59 10.54
CA PHE A 153 -30.34 -13.29 11.07
C PHE A 153 -28.90 -13.26 11.57
N ASP A 154 -28.08 -12.39 11.00
CA ASP A 154 -26.70 -12.15 11.41
C ASP A 154 -26.54 -10.70 11.92
N PRO A 155 -26.29 -10.49 13.23
CA PRO A 155 -26.13 -9.14 13.79
C PRO A 155 -24.98 -8.34 13.20
N THR A 156 -24.03 -8.97 12.52
CA THR A 156 -22.90 -8.28 11.88
C THR A 156 -23.29 -7.63 10.55
N LYS A 157 -24.34 -8.13 9.89
CA LYS A 157 -24.80 -7.70 8.56
C LYS A 157 -26.20 -7.12 8.57
N HIS A 158 -27.02 -7.51 9.55
CA HIS A 158 -28.43 -7.19 9.62
C HIS A 158 -28.75 -6.41 10.89
N GLN A 159 -29.68 -5.47 10.79
CA GLN A 159 -30.22 -4.72 11.89
C GLN A 159 -31.70 -5.08 12.05
N ALA A 160 -32.04 -5.82 13.09
CA ALA A 160 -33.44 -6.12 13.45
C ALA A 160 -34.14 -4.85 13.95
N ILE A 161 -35.17 -4.40 13.25
CA ILE A 161 -35.99 -3.25 13.64
C ILE A 161 -37.24 -3.72 14.42
N GLN A 162 -37.79 -4.87 14.05
CA GLN A 162 -38.97 -5.45 14.68
C GLN A 162 -38.93 -6.98 14.63
N SER A 163 -39.67 -7.62 15.51
CA SER A 163 -39.95 -9.05 15.44
C SER A 163 -41.42 -9.24 15.06
N VAL A 164 -41.65 -10.15 14.14
CA VAL A 164 -43.02 -10.47 13.63
C VAL A 164 -43.25 -11.95 13.74
N GLU A 165 -44.50 -12.33 13.95
CA GLU A 165 -44.94 -13.73 13.85
C GLU A 165 -45.07 -14.04 12.35
N SER A 166 -44.41 -15.09 11.89
CA SER A 166 -44.46 -15.54 10.51
C SER A 166 -44.59 -17.06 10.49
N GLU A 167 -45.50 -17.55 9.64
CA GLU A 167 -45.65 -18.99 9.38
C GLU A 167 -44.78 -19.46 8.22
N ASP A 168 -44.23 -18.52 7.41
CA ASP A 168 -43.51 -18.80 6.16
C ASP A 168 -42.00 -19.01 6.36
N VAL A 169 -41.44 -18.54 7.48
CA VAL A 169 -39.99 -18.61 7.78
C VAL A 169 -39.75 -19.11 9.19
N ALA A 170 -38.64 -19.76 9.43
CA ALA A 170 -38.28 -20.27 10.73
C ALA A 170 -37.97 -19.13 11.73
N SER A 171 -38.06 -19.47 13.05
CA SER A 171 -37.64 -18.54 14.09
C SER A 171 -36.18 -18.14 13.92
N ASP A 172 -35.87 -16.88 14.19
CA ASP A 172 -34.53 -16.25 13.99
C ASP A 172 -34.12 -16.05 12.52
N GLU A 173 -35.04 -16.22 11.55
CA GLU A 173 -34.81 -15.88 10.15
C GLU A 173 -35.44 -14.50 9.80
N ILE A 174 -35.02 -13.94 8.67
CA ILE A 174 -35.54 -12.69 8.13
C ILE A 174 -36.93 -12.93 7.55
N ALA A 175 -37.96 -12.40 8.21
CA ALA A 175 -39.33 -12.48 7.74
C ALA A 175 -39.65 -11.42 6.67
N ALA A 176 -39.08 -10.22 6.79
CA ALA A 176 -39.24 -9.14 5.81
C ALA A 176 -38.01 -8.22 5.77
N VAL A 177 -37.75 -7.70 4.60
CA VAL A 177 -36.68 -6.72 4.39
C VAL A 177 -37.27 -5.34 4.17
N LEU A 178 -37.07 -4.45 5.15
CA LEU A 178 -37.52 -3.07 5.10
C LEU A 178 -36.58 -2.19 4.25
N GLN A 179 -35.29 -2.48 4.32
CA GLN A 179 -34.27 -1.81 3.54
C GLN A 179 -33.11 -2.78 3.30
N LYS A 180 -32.71 -2.96 2.06
CA LYS A 180 -31.60 -3.85 1.70
C LYS A 180 -30.28 -3.36 2.28
N GLY A 181 -29.50 -4.28 2.82
CA GLY A 181 -28.10 -4.07 3.18
C GLY A 181 -27.19 -4.21 1.97
N TYR A 182 -25.99 -3.68 2.11
CA TYR A 182 -24.96 -3.81 1.09
C TYR A 182 -23.58 -4.02 1.72
N MET A 183 -22.79 -4.87 1.10
CA MET A 183 -21.39 -5.14 1.47
C MET A 183 -20.47 -4.83 0.31
N ILE A 184 -19.26 -4.34 0.59
CA ILE A 184 -18.16 -4.31 -0.35
C ILE A 184 -17.16 -5.38 0.04
N GLN A 185 -17.04 -6.40 -0.78
CA GLN A 185 -16.22 -7.58 -0.48
C GLN A 185 -16.62 -8.20 0.88
N ASP A 186 -15.78 -8.06 1.90
CA ASP A 186 -15.96 -8.57 3.26
C ASP A 186 -16.38 -7.50 4.30
N ARG A 187 -16.60 -6.25 3.87
CA ARG A 187 -16.96 -5.13 4.75
C ARG A 187 -18.39 -4.67 4.52
N VAL A 188 -19.15 -4.54 5.60
CA VAL A 188 -20.50 -3.98 5.56
C VAL A 188 -20.44 -2.48 5.25
N LEU A 189 -21.10 -2.06 4.17
CA LEU A 189 -21.34 -0.65 3.82
C LEU A 189 -22.53 -0.09 4.59
N ARG A 190 -23.60 -0.88 4.65
CA ARG A 190 -24.83 -0.56 5.34
C ARG A 190 -25.51 -1.88 5.74
N PRO A 191 -25.89 -2.07 7.02
CA PRO A 191 -26.63 -3.24 7.42
C PRO A 191 -28.04 -3.24 6.80
N ALA A 192 -28.58 -4.43 6.51
CA ALA A 192 -29.97 -4.55 6.09
C ALA A 192 -30.90 -4.27 7.30
N MET A 193 -31.93 -3.47 7.09
CA MET A 193 -32.98 -3.27 8.09
C MET A 193 -34.05 -4.32 7.85
N VAL A 194 -34.22 -5.22 8.81
CA VAL A 194 -35.05 -6.42 8.65
C VAL A 194 -36.05 -6.58 9.81
N ALA A 195 -37.15 -7.28 9.52
CA ALA A 195 -38.02 -7.86 10.50
C ALA A 195 -37.64 -9.34 10.65
N VAL A 196 -37.47 -9.81 11.91
CA VAL A 196 -37.07 -11.17 12.24
C VAL A 196 -38.27 -11.97 12.67
N ALA A 197 -38.41 -13.21 12.22
CA ALA A 197 -39.43 -14.13 12.64
C ALA A 197 -39.21 -14.54 14.10
N LYS A 198 -40.29 -14.64 14.85
CA LYS A 198 -40.31 -14.99 16.29
C LYS A 198 -40.73 -16.43 16.49
#